data_2c6bdadcedba9b7c9916fdfc79e0717c
#
_entry.id   2c6bdadcedba9b7c9916fdfc79e0717c
#
_cell.length_a   1.000
_cell.length_b   1.000
_cell.length_c   1.000
_cell.angle_alpha   90.00
_cell.angle_beta   90.00
_cell.angle_gamma   90.00
#
_symmetry.space_group_name_H-M   'P 1'
#
loop_
_entity.id
_entity.type
_entity.pdbx_description
1 polymer ?
#
loop_
_entity_poly.entity_id
_entity_poly.type
_entity_poly.pdbx_seq_one_letter_code
_entity_poly.pdbx_strand_id
1 'polypeptide(L)'
;MKTLEIYCCLCYTVRMKYDYVTLYNKNVAFYRTRPTAKRALKIGNVMLPWVFFACYGILWVYALFIESWETMDLIKILFVPLLTLLTVSVMRIAIQRPRPYAEEGAGITPMVKKKAEDKSFPSRHLACATVIAMTFLPYYPIAGAFLLGGSVLLGYIRFALGLHYPSDLLVGSGLGVVLGSLIFLL
;
A
#
# COMPACT_ATOMS: atom_id res chain seq x y z
N MET A 1 -10.42 10.01 -34.62
CA MET A 1 -10.32 10.40 -33.21
C MET A 1 -9.96 9.26 -32.26
N LYS A 2 -10.62 8.08 -32.29
CA LYS A 2 -10.32 6.95 -31.41
C LYS A 2 -8.88 6.37 -31.51
N THR A 3 -8.26 6.41 -32.68
CA THR A 3 -6.89 5.91 -32.88
C THR A 3 -5.82 6.78 -32.20
N LEU A 4 -6.00 8.08 -32.12
CA LEU A 4 -5.04 8.99 -31.48
C LEU A 4 -5.03 8.83 -29.95
N GLU A 5 -6.20 8.59 -29.33
CA GLU A 5 -6.32 8.35 -27.90
C GLU A 5 -5.67 7.02 -27.49
N ILE A 6 -5.79 5.98 -28.31
CA ILE A 6 -5.15 4.67 -28.08
C ILE A 6 -3.63 4.79 -28.15
N TYR A 7 -3.10 5.53 -29.14
CA TYR A 7 -1.66 5.78 -29.27
C TYR A 7 -1.11 6.61 -28.08
N CYS A 8 -1.85 7.64 -27.63
CA CYS A 8 -1.45 8.45 -26.48
C CYS A 8 -1.43 7.62 -25.18
N CYS A 9 -2.42 6.78 -24.95
CA CYS A 9 -2.51 5.89 -23.79
C CYS A 9 -1.41 4.82 -23.83
N LEU A 10 -1.14 4.24 -25.01
CA LEU A 10 -0.09 3.24 -25.18
C LEU A 10 1.32 3.84 -25.00
N CYS A 11 1.58 5.02 -25.59
CA CYS A 11 2.83 5.75 -25.40
C CYS A 11 3.05 6.16 -23.94
N TYR A 12 2.01 6.63 -23.25
CA TYR A 12 2.08 6.98 -21.84
C TYR A 12 2.38 5.75 -20.97
N THR A 13 1.73 4.62 -21.24
CA THR A 13 1.95 3.36 -20.50
C THR A 13 3.35 2.81 -20.73
N VAL A 14 3.85 2.84 -21.97
CA VAL A 14 5.21 2.39 -22.33
C VAL A 14 6.26 3.31 -21.68
N ARG A 15 6.07 4.62 -21.73
CA ARG A 15 6.98 5.60 -21.12
C ARG A 15 7.03 5.43 -19.60
N MET A 16 5.89 5.32 -18.92
CA MET A 16 5.84 5.06 -17.48
C MET A 16 6.52 3.74 -17.09
N LYS A 17 6.40 2.72 -17.92
CA LYS A 17 7.06 1.43 -17.72
C LYS A 17 8.57 1.55 -17.82
N TYR A 18 9.08 2.25 -18.85
CA TYR A 18 10.52 2.47 -19.04
C TYR A 18 11.12 3.30 -17.90
N ASP A 19 10.48 4.38 -17.51
CA ASP A 19 10.90 5.24 -16.41
C ASP A 19 10.95 4.46 -15.08
N TYR A 20 9.96 3.58 -14.84
CA TYR A 20 9.95 2.72 -13.67
C TYR A 20 11.11 1.71 -13.65
N VAL A 21 11.38 1.03 -14.76
CA VAL A 21 12.49 0.06 -14.87
C VAL A 21 13.82 0.74 -14.62
N THR A 22 14.04 1.91 -15.20
CA THR A 22 15.26 2.72 -15.00
C THR A 22 15.43 3.12 -13.54
N LEU A 23 14.36 3.62 -12.92
CA LEU A 23 14.36 4.03 -11.52
C LEU A 23 14.58 2.84 -10.58
N TYR A 24 13.95 1.71 -10.87
CA TYR A 24 14.11 0.49 -10.10
C TYR A 24 15.54 -0.04 -10.19
N ASN A 25 16.14 -0.07 -11.38
CA ASN A 25 17.51 -0.54 -11.58
C ASN A 25 18.53 0.35 -10.86
N LYS A 26 18.36 1.68 -10.84
CA LYS A 26 19.15 2.59 -10.01
C LYS A 26 19.04 2.25 -8.53
N ASN A 27 17.84 1.99 -8.06
CA ASN A 27 17.56 1.61 -6.68
C ASN A 27 18.22 0.25 -6.32
N VAL A 28 18.10 -0.75 -7.19
CA VAL A 28 18.78 -2.05 -7.02
C VAL A 28 20.29 -1.89 -6.95
N ALA A 29 20.89 -1.09 -7.84
CA ALA A 29 22.32 -0.81 -7.83
C ALA A 29 22.78 -0.19 -6.50
N PHE A 30 22.00 0.76 -5.96
CA PHE A 30 22.26 1.36 -4.65
C PHE A 30 22.25 0.33 -3.51
N TYR A 31 21.26 -0.59 -3.48
CA TYR A 31 21.16 -1.60 -2.42
C TYR A 31 22.08 -2.81 -2.65
N ARG A 32 22.60 -3.01 -3.86
CA ARG A 32 23.58 -4.07 -4.16
C ARG A 32 24.88 -3.88 -3.37
N THR A 33 25.29 -2.64 -3.20
CA THR A 33 26.52 -2.28 -2.46
C THR A 33 26.30 -2.15 -0.94
N ARG A 34 25.04 -2.25 -0.47
CA ARG A 34 24.66 -2.05 0.94
C ARG A 34 23.82 -3.21 1.48
N PRO A 35 24.44 -4.34 1.85
CA PRO A 35 23.74 -5.56 2.27
C PRO A 35 22.89 -5.36 3.54
N THR A 36 23.37 -4.52 4.46
CA THR A 36 22.63 -4.18 5.71
C THR A 36 21.33 -3.43 5.39
N ALA A 37 21.39 -2.41 4.54
CA ALA A 37 20.21 -1.66 4.12
C ALA A 37 19.21 -2.54 3.34
N LYS A 38 19.70 -3.43 2.46
CA LYS A 38 18.87 -4.42 1.78
C LYS A 38 18.16 -5.36 2.76
N ARG A 39 18.86 -5.80 3.82
CA ARG A 39 18.30 -6.64 4.88
C ARG A 39 17.22 -5.87 5.66
N ALA A 40 17.46 -4.61 5.99
CA ALA A 40 16.50 -3.75 6.66
C ALA A 40 15.20 -3.59 5.85
N LEU A 41 15.29 -3.36 4.51
CA LEU A 41 14.10 -3.31 3.64
C LEU A 41 13.31 -4.63 3.68
N LYS A 42 13.98 -5.78 3.65
CA LYS A 42 13.32 -7.09 3.70
C LYS A 42 12.60 -7.30 5.02
N ILE A 43 13.24 -6.96 6.13
CA ILE A 43 12.65 -7.04 7.47
C ILE A 43 11.47 -6.08 7.57
N GLY A 44 11.63 -4.81 7.17
CA GLY A 44 10.57 -3.81 7.18
C GLY A 44 9.35 -4.21 6.36
N ASN A 45 9.55 -4.86 5.20
CA ASN A 45 8.45 -5.38 4.38
C ASN A 45 7.58 -6.42 5.09
N VAL A 46 8.15 -7.17 6.02
CA VAL A 46 7.43 -8.19 6.81
C VAL A 46 6.90 -7.59 8.11
N MET A 47 7.75 -6.88 8.85
CA MET A 47 7.42 -6.39 10.19
C MET A 47 6.42 -5.24 10.18
N LEU A 48 6.58 -4.27 9.25
CA LEU A 48 5.77 -3.07 9.28
C LEU A 48 4.26 -3.34 9.14
N PRO A 49 3.77 -4.22 8.24
CA PRO A 49 2.35 -4.61 8.23
C PRO A 49 1.86 -5.19 9.56
N TRP A 50 2.69 -6.01 10.23
CA TRP A 50 2.34 -6.57 11.53
C TRP A 50 2.25 -5.50 12.62
N VAL A 51 3.12 -4.48 12.57
CA VAL A 51 3.03 -3.32 13.47
C VAL A 51 1.69 -2.60 13.30
N PHE A 52 1.23 -2.37 12.06
CA PHE A 52 -0.08 -1.76 11.81
C PHE A 52 -1.23 -2.61 12.39
N PHE A 53 -1.20 -3.92 12.18
CA PHE A 53 -2.21 -4.81 12.74
C PHE A 53 -2.17 -4.85 14.26
N ALA A 54 -0.98 -4.85 14.86
CA ALA A 54 -0.82 -4.83 16.32
C ALA A 54 -1.36 -3.51 16.91
N CYS A 55 -0.99 -2.36 16.32
CA CYS A 55 -1.54 -1.05 16.73
C CYS A 55 -3.07 -1.04 16.63
N TYR A 56 -3.63 -1.54 15.54
CA TYR A 56 -5.07 -1.63 15.36
C TYR A 56 -5.74 -2.54 16.39
N GLY A 57 -5.13 -3.68 16.71
CA GLY A 57 -5.60 -4.57 17.78
C GLY A 57 -5.56 -3.91 19.16
N ILE A 58 -4.48 -3.15 19.45
CA ILE A 58 -4.37 -2.37 20.69
C ILE A 58 -5.46 -1.30 20.76
N LEU A 59 -5.75 -0.59 19.66
CA LEU A 59 -6.84 0.39 19.60
C LEU A 59 -8.18 -0.27 19.98
N TRP A 60 -8.46 -1.46 19.45
CA TRP A 60 -9.67 -2.22 19.77
C TRP A 60 -9.76 -2.60 21.25
N VAL A 61 -8.68 -3.14 21.82
CA VAL A 61 -8.64 -3.50 23.25
C VAL A 61 -8.87 -2.26 24.11
N TYR A 62 -8.23 -1.14 23.75
CA TYR A 62 -8.38 0.09 24.49
C TYR A 62 -9.81 0.66 24.41
N ALA A 63 -10.39 0.68 23.21
CA ALA A 63 -11.74 1.17 22.97
C ALA A 63 -12.81 0.35 23.73
N LEU A 64 -12.65 -0.97 23.80
CA LEU A 64 -13.65 -1.86 24.42
C LEU A 64 -13.51 -1.94 25.95
N PHE A 65 -12.29 -1.94 26.49
CA PHE A 65 -12.07 -2.31 27.89
C PHE A 65 -11.61 -1.15 28.78
N ILE A 66 -11.08 -0.07 28.20
CA ILE A 66 -10.49 1.03 28.97
C ILE A 66 -11.33 2.30 28.87
N GLU A 67 -11.64 2.78 27.67
CA GLU A 67 -12.38 4.03 27.48
C GLU A 67 -13.90 3.85 27.32
N SER A 68 -14.38 2.62 27.10
CA SER A 68 -15.80 2.30 26.91
C SER A 68 -16.44 3.19 25.83
N TRP A 69 -15.87 3.16 24.63
CA TRP A 69 -16.31 4.01 23.51
C TRP A 69 -17.77 3.75 23.14
N GLU A 70 -18.40 4.78 22.61
CA GLU A 70 -19.76 4.67 22.10
C GLU A 70 -19.87 3.62 20.97
N THR A 71 -21.01 2.96 20.89
CA THR A 71 -21.25 1.91 19.88
C THR A 71 -21.00 2.41 18.46
N MET A 72 -21.32 3.68 18.18
CA MET A 72 -21.09 4.27 16.85
C MET A 72 -19.61 4.38 16.51
N ASP A 73 -18.75 4.73 17.45
CA ASP A 73 -17.31 4.79 17.22
C ASP A 73 -16.70 3.40 17.00
N LEU A 74 -17.16 2.40 17.74
CA LEU A 74 -16.79 1.01 17.52
C LEU A 74 -17.18 0.51 16.12
N ILE A 75 -18.39 0.87 15.67
CA ILE A 75 -18.86 0.55 14.31
C ILE A 75 -17.96 1.22 13.26
N LYS A 76 -17.61 2.50 13.41
CA LYS A 76 -16.75 3.24 12.47
C LYS A 76 -15.37 2.60 12.34
N ILE A 77 -14.69 2.33 13.46
CA ILE A 77 -13.35 1.73 13.43
C ILE A 77 -13.33 0.31 12.88
N LEU A 78 -14.46 -0.41 12.93
CA LEU A 78 -14.61 -1.72 12.29
C LEU A 78 -14.95 -1.61 10.80
N PHE A 79 -16.00 -0.86 10.50
CA PHE A 79 -16.60 -0.84 9.16
C PHE A 79 -15.70 -0.17 8.12
N VAL A 80 -15.05 0.94 8.47
CA VAL A 80 -14.24 1.70 7.51
C VAL A 80 -13.01 0.90 7.00
N PRO A 81 -12.19 0.25 7.86
CA PRO A 81 -11.12 -0.62 7.38
C PRO A 81 -11.62 -1.85 6.63
N LEU A 82 -12.73 -2.44 7.06
CA LEU A 82 -13.34 -3.58 6.37
C LEU A 82 -13.81 -3.19 4.96
N LEU A 83 -14.51 -2.07 4.82
CA LEU A 83 -14.95 -1.53 3.54
C LEU A 83 -13.76 -1.29 2.61
N THR A 84 -12.68 -0.71 3.14
CA THR A 84 -11.44 -0.49 2.37
C THR A 84 -10.84 -1.81 1.89
N LEU A 85 -10.76 -2.81 2.76
CA LEU A 85 -10.23 -4.14 2.41
C LEU A 85 -11.07 -4.81 1.33
N LEU A 86 -12.40 -4.75 1.44
CA LEU A 86 -13.33 -5.30 0.45
C LEU A 86 -13.21 -4.59 -0.89
N THR A 87 -13.23 -3.25 -0.90
CA THR A 87 -13.08 -2.43 -2.11
C THR A 87 -11.79 -2.76 -2.85
N VAL A 88 -10.67 -2.77 -2.15
CA VAL A 88 -9.37 -3.12 -2.74
C VAL A 88 -9.36 -4.56 -3.25
N SER A 89 -9.99 -5.50 -2.54
CA SER A 89 -10.04 -6.90 -2.96
C SER A 89 -10.87 -7.08 -4.23
N VAL A 90 -12.01 -6.42 -4.34
CA VAL A 90 -12.85 -6.41 -5.56
C VAL A 90 -12.08 -5.80 -6.74
N MET A 91 -11.44 -4.64 -6.55
CA MET A 91 -10.62 -4.01 -7.59
C MET A 91 -9.48 -4.92 -8.07
N ARG A 92 -8.85 -5.68 -7.18
CA ARG A 92 -7.79 -6.63 -7.55
C ARG A 92 -8.29 -7.79 -8.41
N ILE A 93 -9.52 -8.26 -8.14
CA ILE A 93 -10.17 -9.32 -8.93
C ILE A 93 -10.55 -8.76 -10.31
N ALA A 94 -11.07 -7.54 -10.38
CA ALA A 94 -11.54 -6.92 -11.62
C ALA A 94 -10.37 -6.51 -12.55
N ILE A 95 -9.31 -5.89 -12.02
CA ILE A 95 -8.24 -5.28 -12.84
C ILE A 95 -7.14 -6.28 -13.18
N GLN A 96 -6.85 -7.24 -12.33
CA GLN A 96 -5.92 -8.37 -12.54
C GLN A 96 -4.51 -7.98 -13.05
N ARG A 97 -4.03 -6.76 -12.76
CA ARG A 97 -2.73 -6.27 -13.23
C ARG A 97 -1.59 -7.17 -12.73
N PRO A 98 -0.68 -7.66 -13.62
CA PRO A 98 0.48 -8.41 -13.20
C PRO A 98 1.46 -7.55 -12.38
N ARG A 99 2.29 -8.19 -11.58
CA ARG A 99 3.35 -7.49 -10.84
C ARG A 99 4.52 -7.13 -11.74
N PRO A 100 5.33 -6.10 -11.37
CA PRO A 100 6.46 -5.66 -12.18
C PRO A 100 7.42 -6.77 -12.60
N TYR A 101 7.65 -7.75 -11.73
CA TYR A 101 8.55 -8.87 -11.97
C TYR A 101 7.89 -10.07 -12.69
N ALA A 102 6.56 -10.11 -12.77
CA ALA A 102 5.80 -11.16 -13.44
C ALA A 102 5.50 -10.81 -14.90
N GLU A 103 5.78 -9.58 -15.32
CA GLU A 103 5.54 -9.11 -16.68
C GLU A 103 6.72 -9.52 -17.58
N GLU A 104 6.44 -10.29 -18.63
CA GLU A 104 7.45 -10.76 -19.60
C GLU A 104 8.18 -9.56 -20.24
N GLY A 105 9.50 -9.63 -20.29
CA GLY A 105 10.33 -8.57 -20.84
C GLY A 105 10.48 -7.31 -19.98
N ALA A 106 9.95 -7.27 -18.76
CA ALA A 106 10.08 -6.10 -17.87
C ALA A 106 11.51 -5.89 -17.35
N GLY A 107 12.39 -6.88 -17.40
CA GLY A 107 13.78 -6.77 -16.95
C GLY A 107 13.94 -6.52 -15.45
N ILE A 108 12.91 -6.80 -14.65
CA ILE A 108 12.86 -6.55 -13.21
C ILE A 108 13.02 -7.86 -12.44
N THR A 109 14.09 -7.96 -11.66
CA THR A 109 14.29 -9.06 -10.72
C THR A 109 13.99 -8.56 -9.30
N PRO A 110 12.92 -9.03 -8.64
CA PRO A 110 12.55 -8.53 -7.31
C PRO A 110 13.61 -8.91 -6.29
N MET A 111 13.85 -8.05 -5.31
CA MET A 111 14.82 -8.34 -4.22
C MET A 111 14.29 -9.39 -3.23
N VAL A 112 13.02 -9.77 -3.34
CA VAL A 112 12.33 -10.78 -2.50
C VAL A 112 11.61 -11.76 -3.41
N LYS A 113 11.80 -13.07 -3.17
CA LYS A 113 11.06 -14.11 -3.90
C LYS A 113 9.57 -14.03 -3.57
N LYS A 114 8.74 -13.86 -4.59
CA LYS A 114 7.27 -13.85 -4.52
C LYS A 114 6.70 -14.67 -5.68
N LYS A 115 5.49 -15.21 -5.51
CA LYS A 115 4.80 -15.92 -6.59
C LYS A 115 4.41 -14.93 -7.70
N ALA A 116 4.58 -15.33 -8.95
CA ALA A 116 4.25 -14.52 -10.12
C ALA A 116 2.73 -14.28 -10.29
N GLU A 117 1.91 -15.19 -9.76
CA GLU A 117 0.45 -15.17 -9.88
C GLU A 117 -0.24 -14.07 -9.06
N ASP A 118 0.49 -13.44 -8.14
CA ASP A 118 -0.06 -12.37 -7.30
C ASP A 118 -0.39 -11.11 -8.11
N LYS A 119 -1.61 -10.61 -7.99
CA LYS A 119 -2.04 -9.35 -8.61
C LYS A 119 -1.35 -8.14 -7.95
N SER A 120 -1.11 -7.09 -8.76
CA SER A 120 -0.35 -5.91 -8.34
C SER A 120 -1.24 -4.77 -7.85
N PHE A 121 -2.31 -4.46 -8.59
CA PHE A 121 -3.12 -3.24 -8.44
C PHE A 121 -4.47 -3.49 -7.77
N PRO A 122 -4.90 -2.59 -6.89
CA PRO A 122 -4.08 -1.66 -6.12
C PRO A 122 -3.32 -2.35 -4.97
N SER A 123 -2.40 -1.63 -4.30
CA SER A 123 -1.62 -2.19 -3.20
C SER A 123 -2.47 -2.36 -1.94
N ARG A 124 -2.87 -3.61 -1.65
CA ARG A 124 -3.69 -3.95 -0.48
C ARG A 124 -3.01 -3.58 0.85
N HIS A 125 -1.72 -3.87 0.99
CA HIS A 125 -1.00 -3.56 2.22
C HIS A 125 -0.92 -2.06 2.49
N LEU A 126 -0.76 -1.26 1.43
CA LEU A 126 -0.69 0.19 1.60
C LEU A 126 -2.07 0.78 1.91
N ALA A 127 -3.12 0.31 1.23
CA ALA A 127 -4.49 0.71 1.54
C ALA A 127 -4.87 0.39 2.99
N CYS A 128 -4.58 -0.85 3.46
CA CYS A 128 -4.84 -1.25 4.83
C CYS A 128 -4.01 -0.44 5.85
N ALA A 129 -2.71 -0.23 5.59
CA ALA A 129 -1.87 0.56 6.49
C ALA A 129 -2.37 2.01 6.59
N THR A 130 -2.74 2.61 5.45
CA THR A 130 -3.24 3.98 5.41
C THR A 130 -4.59 4.11 6.10
N VAL A 131 -5.55 3.21 5.84
CA VAL A 131 -6.85 3.29 6.52
C VAL A 131 -6.73 3.04 8.01
N ILE A 132 -5.89 2.12 8.46
CA ILE A 132 -5.61 1.92 9.88
C ILE A 132 -5.06 3.22 10.50
N ALA A 133 -4.11 3.89 9.84
CA ALA A 133 -3.60 5.18 10.32
C ALA A 133 -4.72 6.24 10.42
N MET A 134 -5.64 6.27 9.44
CA MET A 134 -6.80 7.17 9.44
C MET A 134 -7.76 6.90 10.61
N THR A 135 -7.91 5.64 11.06
CA THR A 135 -8.76 5.32 12.23
C THR A 135 -8.21 5.89 13.54
N PHE A 136 -6.92 6.16 13.62
CA PHE A 136 -6.31 6.77 14.81
C PHE A 136 -6.49 8.29 14.86
N LEU A 137 -6.59 8.97 13.71
CA LEU A 137 -6.52 10.44 13.65
C LEU A 137 -7.58 11.16 14.50
N PRO A 138 -8.88 10.77 14.51
CA PRO A 138 -9.88 11.47 15.30
C PRO A 138 -9.69 11.29 16.81
N TYR A 139 -9.12 10.19 17.26
CA TYR A 139 -8.99 9.84 18.67
C TYR A 139 -7.58 10.10 19.20
N TYR A 140 -6.56 9.76 18.41
CA TYR A 140 -5.14 9.88 18.77
C TYR A 140 -4.33 10.48 17.61
N PRO A 141 -4.47 11.81 17.36
CA PRO A 141 -3.92 12.46 16.15
C PRO A 141 -2.41 12.29 15.99
N ILE A 142 -1.65 12.32 17.09
CA ILE A 142 -0.19 12.14 17.05
C ILE A 142 0.14 10.71 16.60
N ALA A 143 -0.50 9.70 17.17
CA ALA A 143 -0.29 8.30 16.79
C ALA A 143 -0.73 8.06 15.32
N GLY A 144 -1.87 8.62 14.91
CA GLY A 144 -2.35 8.57 13.52
C GLY A 144 -1.35 9.18 12.54
N ALA A 145 -0.76 10.32 12.87
CA ALA A 145 0.26 10.98 12.05
C ALA A 145 1.53 10.12 11.91
N PHE A 146 2.02 9.51 13.01
CA PHE A 146 3.15 8.57 12.96
C PHE A 146 2.83 7.33 12.11
N LEU A 147 1.63 6.77 12.22
CA LEU A 147 1.21 5.65 11.40
C LEU A 147 1.08 6.05 9.92
N LEU A 148 0.61 7.25 9.59
CA LEU A 148 0.62 7.75 8.21
C LEU A 148 2.05 7.83 7.65
N GLY A 149 3.00 8.37 8.42
CA GLY A 149 4.42 8.33 8.07
C GLY A 149 4.93 6.90 7.85
N GLY A 150 4.54 5.98 8.72
CA GLY A 150 4.83 4.54 8.58
C GLY A 150 4.23 3.92 7.30
N SER A 151 3.02 4.34 6.88
CA SER A 151 2.41 3.87 5.64
C SER A 151 3.20 4.35 4.41
N VAL A 152 3.67 5.60 4.40
CA VAL A 152 4.56 6.12 3.35
C VAL A 152 5.87 5.32 3.30
N LEU A 153 6.48 5.03 4.45
CA LEU A 153 7.67 4.18 4.54
C LEU A 153 7.40 2.77 3.98
N LEU A 154 6.26 2.18 4.31
CA LEU A 154 5.85 0.88 3.76
C LEU A 154 5.71 0.95 2.23
N GLY A 155 5.13 2.02 1.71
CA GLY A 155 5.03 2.27 0.26
C GLY A 155 6.41 2.32 -0.39
N TYR A 156 7.35 3.08 0.17
CA TYR A 156 8.73 3.14 -0.29
C TYR A 156 9.42 1.77 -0.28
N ILE A 157 9.28 1.02 0.82
CA ILE A 157 9.85 -0.33 0.94
C ILE A 157 9.33 -1.25 -0.18
N ARG A 158 8.03 -1.20 -0.47
CA ARG A 158 7.41 -2.04 -1.52
C ARG A 158 7.83 -1.65 -2.92
N PHE A 159 8.01 -0.36 -3.15
CA PHE A 159 8.61 0.16 -4.38
C PHE A 159 10.07 -0.31 -4.51
N ALA A 160 10.88 -0.08 -3.48
CA ALA A 160 12.31 -0.41 -3.49
C ALA A 160 12.59 -1.90 -3.68
N LEU A 161 11.71 -2.78 -3.20
CA LEU A 161 11.81 -4.23 -3.38
C LEU A 161 11.30 -4.73 -4.75
N GLY A 162 10.73 -3.85 -5.60
CA GLY A 162 10.18 -4.21 -6.91
C GLY A 162 8.86 -4.98 -6.86
N LEU A 163 8.08 -4.81 -5.79
CA LEU A 163 6.85 -5.56 -5.58
C LEU A 163 5.63 -4.92 -6.21
N HIS A 164 5.63 -3.59 -6.40
CA HIS A 164 4.52 -2.80 -6.91
C HIS A 164 5.01 -1.66 -7.80
N TYR A 165 4.21 -1.27 -8.78
CA TYR A 165 4.39 -0.02 -9.50
C TYR A 165 4.05 1.18 -8.60
N PRO A 166 4.63 2.38 -8.85
CA PRO A 166 4.25 3.59 -8.11
C PRO A 166 2.74 3.87 -8.13
N SER A 167 2.08 3.65 -9.27
CA SER A 167 0.63 3.81 -9.41
C SER A 167 -0.19 2.88 -8.50
N ASP A 168 0.28 1.64 -8.26
CA ASP A 168 -0.40 0.70 -7.36
C ASP A 168 -0.38 1.21 -5.91
N LEU A 169 0.74 1.87 -5.55
CA LEU A 169 0.95 2.43 -4.22
C LEU A 169 0.14 3.72 -4.03
N LEU A 170 0.17 4.62 -5.02
CA LEU A 170 -0.60 5.86 -4.98
C LEU A 170 -2.10 5.61 -4.89
N VAL A 171 -2.62 4.69 -5.72
CA VAL A 171 -4.06 4.35 -5.67
C VAL A 171 -4.40 3.60 -4.39
N GLY A 172 -3.52 2.70 -3.92
CA GLY A 172 -3.72 2.00 -2.65
C GLY A 172 -3.80 2.96 -1.46
N SER A 173 -2.85 3.91 -1.33
CA SER A 173 -2.89 4.93 -0.27
C SER A 173 -4.06 5.89 -0.44
N GLY A 174 -4.35 6.33 -1.67
CA GLY A 174 -5.48 7.20 -1.98
C GLY A 174 -6.82 6.59 -1.55
N LEU A 175 -7.04 5.30 -1.84
CA LEU A 175 -8.22 4.57 -1.35
C LEU A 175 -8.27 4.51 0.18
N GLY A 176 -7.12 4.28 0.84
CA GLY A 176 -7.02 4.30 2.28
C GLY A 176 -7.37 5.66 2.89
N VAL A 177 -6.95 6.76 2.26
CA VAL A 177 -7.32 8.12 2.68
C VAL A 177 -8.79 8.41 2.42
N VAL A 178 -9.27 8.20 1.19
CA VAL A 178 -10.65 8.54 0.78
C VAL A 178 -11.67 7.75 1.59
N LEU A 179 -11.52 6.44 1.71
CA LEU A 179 -12.43 5.63 2.53
C LEU A 179 -12.19 5.87 4.03
N GLY A 180 -10.94 6.09 4.45
CA GLY A 180 -10.60 6.42 5.82
C GLY A 180 -11.19 7.75 6.29
N SER A 181 -11.43 8.71 5.38
CA SER A 181 -12.08 9.98 5.73
C SER A 181 -13.54 9.83 6.15
N LEU A 182 -14.20 8.70 5.81
CA LEU A 182 -15.54 8.40 6.29
C LEU A 182 -15.63 8.36 7.82
N ILE A 183 -14.52 8.07 8.51
CA ILE A 183 -14.49 8.05 9.98
C ILE A 183 -14.80 9.42 10.61
N PHE A 184 -14.53 10.51 9.87
CA PHE A 184 -14.83 11.87 10.31
C PHE A 184 -16.23 12.33 9.91
N LEU A 185 -16.88 11.64 8.96
CA LEU A 185 -18.17 12.02 8.39
C LEU A 185 -19.35 11.25 9.03
N LEU A 186 -19.10 10.05 9.48
CA LEU A 186 -20.06 9.18 10.17
C LEU A 186 -20.05 9.43 11.67
#